data_60f5f079c95be960865a48f2b087ef0b
#
_entry.id   60f5f079c95be960865a48f2b087ef0b
#
_cell.length_a   1.000
_cell.length_b   1.000
_cell.length_c   1.000
_cell.angle_alpha   90.00
_cell.angle_beta   90.00
_cell.angle_gamma   90.00
#
_symmetry.space_group_name_H-M   'P 1'
#
loop_
_entity.id
_entity.type
_entity.pdbx_description
1 polymer ?
#
loop_
_entity_poly.entity_id
_entity_poly.type
_entity_poly.pdbx_seq_one_letter_code
_entity_poly.pdbx_strand_id
1 'polypeptide(L)'
;GGTAAMLRQKLSLPIVEIPVTPMDIIRAMRLAGNISNLFAVVGHASIIERAKNIQSLLNIPVALFLVDGEESAMQKLKSMDAHRYTLLCDMVAYRTAQKLQLSAILITSDADNVRSAFEETLRIYSNHCRLQEENRFLRKLVWNQVHNTVVYTPDGELFFSTVSDNSLPILNYLQEESKNHDEEQNHYLKQINNVLYHIRKHHENLGNQEYTAFYFSESRVSSPD
;
A
#
# COMPACT_ATOMS: atom_id res chain seq x y z
N GLY A 1 -8.58 8.76 8.40
CA GLY A 1 -8.27 9.62 9.55
C GLY A 1 -6.80 9.60 9.92
N GLY A 2 -6.42 10.35 10.96
CA GLY A 2 -5.03 10.48 11.40
C GLY A 2 -4.32 9.16 11.69
N THR A 3 -5.02 8.19 12.30
CA THR A 3 -4.47 6.85 12.58
C THR A 3 -4.13 6.10 11.29
N ALA A 4 -4.97 6.15 10.28
CA ALA A 4 -4.70 5.49 9.00
C ALA A 4 -3.50 6.12 8.27
N ALA A 5 -3.36 7.45 8.32
CA ALA A 5 -2.20 8.16 7.76
C ALA A 5 -0.89 7.73 8.45
N MET A 6 -0.90 7.65 9.78
CA MET A 6 0.26 7.20 10.56
C MET A 6 0.62 5.73 10.28
N LEU A 7 -0.37 4.85 10.13
CA LEU A 7 -0.14 3.44 9.81
C LEU A 7 0.44 3.25 8.41
N ARG A 8 -0.03 4.01 7.40
CA ARG A 8 0.50 3.97 6.02
C ARG A 8 1.98 4.33 5.94
N GLN A 9 2.48 5.17 6.87
CA GLN A 9 3.91 5.49 6.93
C GLN A 9 4.76 4.38 7.55
N LYS A 10 4.16 3.51 8.37
CA LYS A 10 4.89 2.50 9.15
C LYS A 10 4.74 1.09 8.60
N LEU A 11 3.72 0.83 7.81
CA LEU A 11 3.38 -0.50 7.30
C LEU A 11 3.35 -0.49 5.77
N SER A 12 3.94 -1.52 5.17
CA SER A 12 3.86 -1.79 3.73
C SER A 12 2.58 -2.53 3.31
N LEU A 13 1.67 -2.78 4.25
CA LEU A 13 0.40 -3.47 3.99
C LEU A 13 -0.67 -2.50 3.49
N PRO A 14 -1.59 -2.95 2.63
CA PRO A 14 -2.77 -2.18 2.27
C PRO A 14 -3.61 -1.86 3.51
N ILE A 15 -4.00 -0.60 3.65
CA ILE A 15 -4.82 -0.15 4.78
C ILE A 15 -6.14 0.37 4.24
N VAL A 16 -7.22 -0.32 4.60
CA VAL A 16 -8.58 0.10 4.32
C VAL A 16 -9.10 0.87 5.53
N GLU A 17 -9.55 2.08 5.28
CA GLU A 17 -10.09 2.97 6.30
C GLU A 17 -11.61 2.88 6.32
N ILE A 18 -12.20 2.74 7.51
CA ILE A 18 -13.64 2.88 7.70
C ILE A 18 -13.96 4.38 7.70
N PRO A 19 -14.62 4.91 6.66
CA PRO A 19 -14.85 6.33 6.57
C PRO A 19 -15.94 6.78 7.54
N VAL A 20 -15.77 7.96 8.13
CA VAL A 20 -16.89 8.72 8.73
C VAL A 20 -17.54 9.51 7.61
N THR A 21 -18.80 9.28 7.34
CA THR A 21 -19.55 9.96 6.26
C THR A 21 -20.24 11.23 6.77
N PRO A 22 -20.70 12.14 5.88
CA PRO A 22 -21.58 13.23 6.27
C PRO A 22 -22.83 12.77 7.00
N MET A 23 -23.40 11.62 6.63
CA MET A 23 -24.59 11.07 7.29
C MET A 23 -24.33 10.69 8.75
N ASP A 24 -23.11 10.21 9.07
CA ASP A 24 -22.73 9.88 10.45
C ASP A 24 -22.68 11.15 11.31
N ILE A 25 -22.18 12.26 10.75
CA ILE A 25 -22.17 13.57 11.43
C ILE A 25 -23.58 14.08 11.62
N ILE A 26 -24.45 14.00 10.62
CA ILE A 26 -25.87 14.40 10.73
C ILE A 26 -26.57 13.57 11.80
N ARG A 27 -26.30 12.28 11.87
CA ARG A 27 -26.84 11.39 12.90
C ARG A 27 -26.38 11.82 14.30
N ALA A 28 -25.11 12.15 14.46
CA ALA A 28 -24.57 12.68 15.71
C ALA A 28 -25.19 14.04 16.08
N MET A 29 -25.38 14.94 15.10
CA MET A 29 -26.09 16.19 15.30
C MET A 29 -27.55 15.99 15.77
N ARG A 30 -28.24 15.03 15.18
CA ARG A 30 -29.62 14.68 15.58
C ARG A 30 -29.69 14.18 17.03
N LEU A 31 -28.73 13.35 17.44
CA LEU A 31 -28.62 12.89 18.82
C LEU A 31 -28.34 14.06 19.78
N ALA A 32 -27.45 14.98 19.39
CA ALA A 32 -27.10 16.15 20.15
C ALA A 32 -28.27 17.16 20.27
N GLY A 33 -29.12 17.27 19.25
CA GLY A 33 -30.29 18.13 19.21
C GLY A 33 -31.32 17.86 20.31
N ASN A 34 -31.30 16.67 20.89
CA ASN A 34 -32.09 16.32 22.06
C ASN A 34 -31.54 16.91 23.37
N ILE A 35 -30.28 17.39 23.37
CA ILE A 35 -29.56 17.87 24.54
C ILE A 35 -29.41 19.40 24.50
N SER A 36 -29.04 19.95 23.34
CA SER A 36 -28.76 21.37 23.14
C SER A 36 -28.98 21.76 21.68
N ASN A 37 -29.29 23.05 21.44
CA ASN A 37 -29.40 23.63 20.09
C ASN A 37 -28.04 24.17 19.58
N LEU A 38 -26.99 24.15 20.40
CA LEU A 38 -25.65 24.62 20.03
C LEU A 38 -24.68 23.44 19.92
N PHE A 39 -24.15 23.28 18.73
CA PHE A 39 -23.21 22.19 18.45
C PHE A 39 -21.81 22.70 18.10
N ALA A 40 -20.80 21.95 18.50
CA ALA A 40 -19.45 22.15 18.02
C ALA A 40 -18.86 20.82 17.56
N VAL A 41 -18.33 20.77 16.34
CA VAL A 41 -17.57 19.62 15.84
C VAL A 41 -16.09 19.81 16.18
N VAL A 42 -15.52 18.84 16.88
CA VAL A 42 -14.11 18.85 17.31
C VAL A 42 -13.44 17.58 16.79
N GLY A 43 -12.42 17.72 15.98
CA GLY A 43 -11.74 16.55 15.43
C GLY A 43 -10.70 16.86 14.37
N HIS A 44 -10.17 15.80 13.76
CA HIS A 44 -9.19 15.86 12.69
C HIS A 44 -9.74 16.53 11.42
N ALA A 45 -8.85 17.04 10.58
CA ALA A 45 -9.15 17.79 9.36
C ALA A 45 -10.22 17.12 8.47
N SER A 46 -10.18 15.80 8.31
CA SER A 46 -11.15 15.05 7.50
C SER A 46 -12.60 15.13 8.02
N ILE A 47 -12.80 15.22 9.33
CA ILE A 47 -14.12 15.35 9.95
C ILE A 47 -14.59 16.81 9.86
N ILE A 48 -13.69 17.75 10.10
CA ILE A 48 -13.98 19.19 10.00
C ILE A 48 -14.41 19.58 8.59
N GLU A 49 -13.72 19.07 7.57
CA GLU A 49 -14.08 19.32 6.16
C GLU A 49 -15.48 18.81 5.83
N ARG A 50 -15.82 17.59 6.26
CA ARG A 50 -17.18 17.04 6.07
C ARG A 50 -18.24 17.84 6.82
N ALA A 51 -17.95 18.24 8.06
CA ALA A 51 -18.88 19.06 8.85
C ALA A 51 -19.09 20.45 8.22
N LYS A 52 -18.04 21.03 7.63
CA LYS A 52 -18.13 22.30 6.88
C LYS A 52 -19.06 22.17 5.66
N ASN A 53 -18.96 21.06 4.93
CA ASN A 53 -19.85 20.81 3.79
C ASN A 53 -21.31 20.68 4.25
N ILE A 54 -21.58 19.98 5.36
CA ILE A 54 -22.93 19.87 5.94
C ILE A 54 -23.43 21.23 6.38
N GLN A 55 -22.60 22.02 7.05
CA GLN A 55 -22.96 23.39 7.49
C GLN A 55 -23.40 24.24 6.31
N SER A 56 -22.68 24.21 5.18
CA SER A 56 -23.02 24.98 3.99
C SER A 56 -24.29 24.48 3.29
N LEU A 57 -24.52 23.15 3.25
CA LEU A 57 -25.67 22.54 2.59
C LEU A 57 -26.97 22.71 3.37
N LEU A 58 -26.92 22.59 4.69
CA LEU A 58 -28.10 22.60 5.56
C LEU A 58 -28.33 23.96 6.23
N ASN A 59 -27.40 24.90 6.05
CA ASN A 59 -27.43 26.24 6.70
C ASN A 59 -27.59 26.15 8.24
N ILE A 60 -26.94 25.16 8.87
CA ILE A 60 -26.98 24.94 10.32
C ILE A 60 -25.78 25.63 10.96
N PRO A 61 -25.97 26.46 12.00
CA PRO A 61 -24.84 27.07 12.72
C PRO A 61 -24.10 26.01 13.54
N VAL A 62 -22.91 25.60 13.08
CA VAL A 62 -22.04 24.64 13.75
C VAL A 62 -20.67 25.27 13.95
N ALA A 63 -20.16 25.27 15.18
CA ALA A 63 -18.81 25.70 15.44
C ALA A 63 -17.85 24.56 15.07
N LEU A 64 -16.72 24.86 14.38
CA LEU A 64 -15.78 23.87 13.88
C LEU A 64 -14.41 24.11 14.51
N PHE A 65 -13.86 23.07 15.15
CA PHE A 65 -12.57 23.11 15.84
C PHE A 65 -11.66 21.99 15.37
N LEU A 66 -10.64 22.35 14.62
CA LEU A 66 -9.60 21.44 14.18
C LEU A 66 -8.66 21.09 15.35
N VAL A 67 -8.35 19.80 15.51
CA VAL A 67 -7.38 19.28 16.46
C VAL A 67 -6.53 18.17 15.83
N ASP A 68 -5.23 18.18 16.13
CA ASP A 68 -4.23 17.27 15.57
C ASP A 68 -3.59 16.38 16.66
N GLY A 69 -4.42 15.84 17.54
CA GLY A 69 -3.97 14.98 18.63
C GLY A 69 -4.47 15.40 20.00
N GLU A 70 -4.06 14.67 21.03
CA GLU A 70 -4.58 14.81 22.38
C GLU A 70 -4.22 16.15 23.01
N GLU A 71 -2.98 16.62 22.83
CA GLU A 71 -2.52 17.89 23.39
C GLU A 71 -3.29 19.09 22.78
N SER A 72 -3.40 19.09 21.45
CA SER A 72 -4.17 20.09 20.71
C SER A 72 -5.64 20.09 21.13
N ALA A 73 -6.25 18.91 21.27
CA ALA A 73 -7.62 18.77 21.76
C ALA A 73 -7.78 19.32 23.19
N MET A 74 -6.82 19.01 24.09
CA MET A 74 -6.83 19.48 25.47
C MET A 74 -6.74 21.01 25.55
N GLN A 75 -5.81 21.61 24.81
CA GLN A 75 -5.65 23.07 24.78
C GLN A 75 -6.90 23.75 24.22
N LYS A 76 -7.43 23.21 23.13
CA LYS A 76 -8.59 23.78 22.44
C LYS A 76 -9.84 23.72 23.31
N LEU A 77 -10.15 22.57 23.90
CA LEU A 77 -11.32 22.38 24.74
C LEU A 77 -11.25 23.18 26.05
N LYS A 78 -10.05 23.45 26.59
CA LYS A 78 -9.88 24.33 27.74
C LYS A 78 -9.99 25.83 27.41
N SER A 79 -9.60 26.22 26.19
CA SER A 79 -9.58 27.63 25.77
C SER A 79 -10.93 28.12 25.26
N MET A 80 -11.80 27.23 24.78
CA MET A 80 -13.16 27.58 24.35
C MET A 80 -14.15 27.45 25.50
N ASP A 81 -15.27 28.16 25.40
CA ASP A 81 -16.41 28.02 26.33
C ASP A 81 -17.19 26.71 25.99
N ALA A 82 -16.49 25.56 26.21
CA ALA A 82 -16.96 24.25 25.76
C ALA A 82 -18.27 23.81 26.42
N HIS A 83 -18.57 24.33 27.60
CA HIS A 83 -19.83 24.04 28.32
C HIS A 83 -21.10 24.57 27.64
N ARG A 84 -20.95 25.51 26.70
CA ARG A 84 -22.08 26.04 25.92
C ARG A 84 -22.52 25.11 24.80
N TYR A 85 -21.67 24.15 24.43
CA TYR A 85 -21.89 23.29 23.27
C TYR A 85 -22.10 21.84 23.68
N THR A 86 -22.93 21.13 22.90
CA THR A 86 -22.79 19.66 22.82
C THR A 86 -21.73 19.36 21.76
N LEU A 87 -20.65 18.76 22.19
CA LEU A 87 -19.48 18.49 21.36
C LEU A 87 -19.71 17.24 20.53
N LEU A 88 -19.49 17.31 19.22
CA LEU A 88 -19.48 16.17 18.30
C LEU A 88 -18.02 15.87 17.98
N CYS A 89 -17.51 14.75 18.45
CA CYS A 89 -16.08 14.50 18.54
C CYS A 89 -15.65 13.26 17.76
N ASP A 90 -14.44 13.31 17.20
CA ASP A 90 -13.71 12.07 16.91
C ASP A 90 -13.26 11.38 18.20
N MET A 91 -12.62 10.21 18.09
CA MET A 91 -12.21 9.41 19.25
C MET A 91 -11.23 10.15 20.17
N VAL A 92 -10.30 10.94 19.61
CA VAL A 92 -9.27 11.66 20.37
C VAL A 92 -9.91 12.82 21.14
N ALA A 93 -10.68 13.64 20.45
CA ALA A 93 -11.40 14.76 21.05
C ALA A 93 -12.46 14.27 22.07
N TYR A 94 -13.13 13.14 21.78
CA TYR A 94 -14.12 12.56 22.68
C TYR A 94 -13.49 12.12 24.02
N ARG A 95 -12.38 11.38 23.98
CA ARG A 95 -11.67 10.99 25.20
C ARG A 95 -11.19 12.18 26.02
N THR A 96 -10.73 13.21 25.32
CA THR A 96 -10.29 14.45 25.99
C THR A 96 -11.47 15.20 26.61
N ALA A 97 -12.60 15.29 25.91
CA ALA A 97 -13.82 15.88 26.45
C ALA A 97 -14.34 15.13 27.67
N GLN A 98 -14.29 13.79 27.68
CA GLN A 98 -14.63 12.97 28.85
C GLN A 98 -13.73 13.27 30.05
N LYS A 99 -12.41 13.41 29.85
CA LYS A 99 -11.46 13.79 30.93
C LYS A 99 -11.80 15.16 31.53
N LEU A 100 -12.36 16.06 30.73
CA LEU A 100 -12.79 17.40 31.13
C LEU A 100 -14.25 17.47 31.60
N GLN A 101 -14.96 16.34 31.66
CA GLN A 101 -16.38 16.25 32.05
C GLN A 101 -17.31 17.12 31.19
N LEU A 102 -16.99 17.27 29.90
CA LEU A 102 -17.77 18.01 28.93
C LEU A 102 -18.84 17.13 28.28
N SER A 103 -19.95 17.74 27.87
CA SER A 103 -21.00 17.05 27.10
C SER A 103 -20.49 16.76 25.69
N ALA A 104 -20.26 15.49 25.38
CA ALA A 104 -19.70 15.06 24.11
C ALA A 104 -20.39 13.81 23.57
N ILE A 105 -20.56 13.77 22.24
CA ILE A 105 -21.03 12.61 21.48
C ILE A 105 -19.93 12.20 20.54
N LEU A 106 -19.60 10.91 20.53
CA LEU A 106 -18.66 10.33 19.60
C LEU A 106 -19.31 10.18 18.22
N ILE A 107 -18.66 10.71 17.19
CA ILE A 107 -19.05 10.45 15.80
C ILE A 107 -18.54 9.07 15.44
N THR A 108 -19.45 8.14 15.17
CA THR A 108 -19.13 6.74 14.79
C THR A 108 -19.60 6.47 13.38
N SER A 109 -18.80 5.67 12.66
CA SER A 109 -19.23 5.13 11.37
C SER A 109 -20.39 4.17 11.54
N ASP A 110 -21.29 4.18 10.58
CA ASP A 110 -22.45 3.30 10.54
C ASP A 110 -22.04 1.86 10.16
N ALA A 111 -22.92 0.91 10.46
CA ALA A 111 -22.67 -0.51 10.20
C ALA A 111 -22.46 -0.82 8.71
N ASP A 112 -23.11 -0.08 7.80
CA ASP A 112 -22.95 -0.30 6.37
C ASP A 112 -21.58 0.19 5.87
N ASN A 113 -21.07 1.29 6.42
CA ASN A 113 -19.70 1.75 6.14
C ASN A 113 -18.65 0.76 6.66
N VAL A 114 -18.88 0.17 7.83
CA VAL A 114 -18.03 -0.89 8.38
C VAL A 114 -18.04 -2.11 7.46
N ARG A 115 -19.23 -2.57 7.07
CA ARG A 115 -19.40 -3.71 6.14
C ARG A 115 -18.67 -3.47 4.82
N SER A 116 -18.89 -2.32 4.20
CA SER A 116 -18.25 -1.95 2.93
C SER A 116 -16.73 -1.95 3.02
N ALA A 117 -16.17 -1.47 4.13
CA ALA A 117 -14.72 -1.51 4.36
C ALA A 117 -14.19 -2.94 4.50
N PHE A 118 -14.94 -3.85 5.15
CA PHE A 118 -14.59 -5.28 5.21
C PHE A 118 -14.67 -5.95 3.84
N GLU A 119 -15.71 -5.69 3.05
CA GLU A 119 -15.86 -6.23 1.70
C GLU A 119 -14.72 -5.76 0.79
N GLU A 120 -14.34 -4.50 0.87
CA GLU A 120 -13.18 -3.95 0.15
C GLU A 120 -11.88 -4.63 0.59
N THR A 121 -11.69 -4.84 1.89
CA THR A 121 -10.52 -5.54 2.43
C THR A 121 -10.43 -6.97 1.88
N LEU A 122 -11.54 -7.71 1.87
CA LEU A 122 -11.60 -9.06 1.33
C LEU A 122 -11.31 -9.08 -0.18
N ARG A 123 -11.80 -8.09 -0.92
CA ARG A 123 -11.52 -7.95 -2.36
C ARG A 123 -10.03 -7.71 -2.64
N ILE A 124 -9.40 -6.80 -1.91
CA ILE A 124 -7.96 -6.53 -2.02
C ILE A 124 -7.15 -7.80 -1.69
N TYR A 125 -7.50 -8.48 -0.59
CA TYR A 125 -6.83 -9.71 -0.18
C TYR A 125 -6.98 -10.83 -1.22
N SER A 126 -8.19 -11.08 -1.72
CA SER A 126 -8.43 -12.11 -2.74
C SER A 126 -7.66 -11.84 -4.03
N ASN A 127 -7.60 -10.58 -4.48
CA ASN A 127 -6.80 -10.19 -5.65
C ASN A 127 -5.31 -10.42 -5.40
N HIS A 128 -4.82 -10.08 -4.21
CA HIS A 128 -3.41 -10.31 -3.85
C HIS A 128 -3.06 -11.80 -3.85
N CYS A 129 -3.90 -12.64 -3.22
CA CYS A 129 -3.71 -14.10 -3.22
C CYS A 129 -3.70 -14.67 -4.64
N ARG A 130 -4.65 -14.26 -5.50
CA ARG A 130 -4.71 -14.70 -6.89
C ARG A 130 -3.43 -14.34 -7.65
N LEU A 131 -2.96 -13.09 -7.55
CA LEU A 131 -1.73 -12.67 -8.20
C LEU A 131 -0.51 -13.45 -7.68
N GLN A 132 -0.45 -13.78 -6.41
CA GLN A 132 0.61 -14.61 -5.86
C GLN A 132 0.56 -16.04 -6.40
N GLU A 133 -0.63 -16.64 -6.52
CA GLU A 133 -0.80 -17.97 -7.09
C GLU A 133 -0.44 -18.01 -8.57
N GLU A 134 -0.89 -17.03 -9.36
CA GLU A 134 -0.52 -16.86 -10.77
C GLU A 134 1.00 -16.72 -10.94
N ASN A 135 1.65 -15.88 -10.13
CA ASN A 135 3.11 -15.73 -10.13
C ASN A 135 3.82 -17.04 -9.79
N ARG A 136 3.34 -17.76 -8.76
CA ARG A 136 3.90 -19.06 -8.37
C ARG A 136 3.76 -20.08 -9.50
N PHE A 137 2.61 -20.10 -10.18
CA PHE A 137 2.37 -20.98 -11.31
C PHE A 137 3.31 -20.67 -12.48
N LEU A 138 3.40 -19.38 -12.87
CA LEU A 138 4.31 -18.96 -13.96
C LEU A 138 5.77 -19.29 -13.65
N ARG A 139 6.23 -19.05 -12.42
CA ARG A 139 7.58 -19.45 -11.98
C ARG A 139 7.82 -20.95 -12.13
N LYS A 140 6.83 -21.80 -11.78
CA LYS A 140 6.95 -23.25 -11.96
C LYS A 140 7.02 -23.64 -13.44
N LEU A 141 6.27 -22.98 -14.32
CA LEU A 141 6.34 -23.24 -15.77
C LEU A 141 7.73 -22.89 -16.31
N VAL A 142 8.29 -21.74 -15.94
CA VAL A 142 9.64 -21.33 -16.35
C VAL A 142 10.69 -22.29 -15.79
N TRP A 143 10.52 -22.74 -14.54
CA TRP A 143 11.46 -23.68 -13.90
C TRP A 143 11.51 -25.05 -14.58
N ASN A 144 10.40 -25.48 -15.16
CA ASN A 144 10.30 -26.78 -15.85
C ASN A 144 10.65 -26.72 -17.35
N GLN A 145 11.19 -25.61 -17.86
CA GLN A 145 11.66 -25.51 -19.23
C GLN A 145 12.99 -26.23 -19.42
N VAL A 146 13.26 -26.65 -20.66
CA VAL A 146 14.51 -27.32 -21.05
C VAL A 146 15.71 -26.37 -20.98
N HIS A 147 15.48 -25.08 -21.09
CA HIS A 147 16.50 -24.03 -21.07
C HIS A 147 16.60 -23.42 -19.66
N ASN A 148 17.81 -23.21 -19.18
CA ASN A 148 18.05 -22.43 -18.01
C ASN A 148 17.72 -20.96 -18.28
N THR A 149 17.10 -20.30 -17.32
CA THR A 149 16.74 -18.88 -17.40
C THR A 149 17.40 -18.12 -16.25
N VAL A 150 18.07 -17.02 -16.58
CA VAL A 150 18.66 -16.11 -15.60
C VAL A 150 18.30 -14.68 -16.00
N VAL A 151 17.88 -13.87 -15.05
CA VAL A 151 17.49 -12.48 -15.26
C VAL A 151 18.27 -11.59 -14.30
N TYR A 152 18.86 -10.54 -14.84
CA TYR A 152 19.56 -9.51 -14.08
C TYR A 152 18.83 -8.18 -14.12
N THR A 153 18.96 -7.42 -13.02
CA THR A 153 18.52 -6.02 -12.93
C THR A 153 19.40 -5.11 -13.80
N PRO A 154 19.01 -3.85 -14.06
CA PRO A 154 19.87 -2.88 -14.75
C PRO A 154 21.23 -2.69 -14.07
N ASP A 155 21.31 -2.85 -12.75
CA ASP A 155 22.55 -2.74 -11.97
C ASP A 155 23.39 -4.01 -11.99
N GLY A 156 22.94 -5.06 -12.68
CA GLY A 156 23.63 -6.36 -12.78
C GLY A 156 23.45 -7.26 -11.54
N GLU A 157 22.45 -7.01 -10.70
CA GLU A 157 22.09 -7.90 -9.62
C GLU A 157 21.17 -9.04 -10.11
N LEU A 158 21.32 -10.23 -9.53
CA LEU A 158 20.52 -11.40 -9.89
C LEU A 158 19.07 -11.21 -9.42
N PHE A 159 18.14 -11.07 -10.36
CA PHE A 159 16.70 -10.94 -10.09
C PHE A 159 15.98 -12.30 -10.04
N PHE A 160 16.32 -13.20 -10.98
CA PHE A 160 15.69 -14.52 -11.08
C PHE A 160 16.65 -15.53 -11.69
N SER A 161 16.62 -16.79 -11.24
CA SER A 161 17.39 -17.89 -11.82
C SER A 161 16.64 -19.22 -11.68
N THR A 162 16.67 -20.04 -12.72
CA THR A 162 16.26 -21.45 -12.68
C THR A 162 17.45 -22.38 -12.43
N VAL A 163 18.66 -21.83 -12.39
CA VAL A 163 19.90 -22.59 -12.13
C VAL A 163 20.01 -22.91 -10.66
N SER A 164 20.17 -24.19 -10.32
CA SER A 164 20.24 -24.64 -8.93
C SER A 164 21.62 -24.41 -8.30
N ASP A 165 22.68 -24.39 -9.13
CA ASP A 165 24.06 -24.18 -8.68
C ASP A 165 24.53 -22.76 -9.06
N ASN A 166 24.55 -21.87 -8.08
CA ASN A 166 24.98 -20.48 -8.26
C ASN A 166 26.51 -20.35 -8.43
N SER A 167 27.27 -21.42 -8.33
CA SER A 167 28.73 -21.44 -8.52
C SER A 167 29.16 -21.69 -9.98
N LEU A 168 28.20 -21.88 -10.90
CA LEU A 168 28.51 -22.13 -12.30
C LEU A 168 29.26 -20.96 -12.95
N PRO A 169 30.40 -21.21 -13.62
CA PRO A 169 31.20 -20.14 -14.26
C PRO A 169 30.43 -19.31 -15.28
N ILE A 170 29.39 -19.87 -15.88
CA ILE A 170 28.53 -19.18 -16.84
C ILE A 170 27.80 -17.97 -16.19
N LEU A 171 27.42 -18.06 -14.91
CA LEU A 171 26.69 -17.00 -14.24
C LEU A 171 27.52 -15.72 -14.11
N ASN A 172 28.79 -15.84 -13.80
CA ASN A 172 29.71 -14.69 -13.75
C ASN A 172 29.83 -14.01 -15.13
N TYR A 173 29.96 -14.84 -16.20
CA TYR A 173 29.99 -14.32 -17.56
C TYR A 173 28.69 -13.60 -17.92
N LEU A 174 27.52 -14.19 -17.62
CA LEU A 174 26.22 -13.58 -17.91
C LEU A 174 25.98 -12.30 -17.10
N GLN A 175 26.50 -12.23 -15.88
CA GLN A 175 26.43 -11.04 -15.05
C GLN A 175 27.25 -9.87 -15.65
N GLU A 176 28.43 -10.15 -16.16
CA GLU A 176 29.23 -9.14 -16.87
C GLU A 176 28.54 -8.71 -18.18
N GLU A 177 28.01 -9.67 -18.93
CA GLU A 177 27.32 -9.43 -20.19
C GLU A 177 25.98 -8.70 -20.01
N SER A 178 25.34 -8.79 -18.85
CA SER A 178 24.11 -8.04 -18.57
C SER A 178 24.31 -6.53 -18.51
N LYS A 179 25.53 -6.07 -18.25
CA LYS A 179 25.92 -4.66 -18.20
C LYS A 179 26.26 -4.09 -19.58
N ASN A 180 26.45 -4.95 -20.57
CA ASN A 180 26.74 -4.57 -21.94
C ASN A 180 25.41 -4.36 -22.69
N HIS A 181 25.17 -3.13 -23.13
CA HIS A 181 23.96 -2.77 -23.90
C HIS A 181 24.08 -2.98 -25.40
N ASP A 182 25.05 -3.78 -25.88
CA ASP A 182 25.17 -4.10 -27.30
C ASP A 182 23.99 -4.95 -27.76
N GLU A 183 23.13 -4.39 -28.57
CA GLU A 183 21.93 -5.03 -29.14
C GLU A 183 22.25 -6.02 -30.29
N GLU A 184 23.49 -6.09 -30.78
CA GLU A 184 23.79 -6.79 -32.03
C GLU A 184 23.84 -8.32 -31.93
N GLN A 185 23.93 -8.93 -30.75
CA GLN A 185 23.98 -10.37 -30.59
C GLN A 185 22.95 -10.93 -29.60
N ASN A 186 21.72 -11.09 -30.06
CA ASN A 186 20.66 -11.72 -29.27
C ASN A 186 20.78 -13.26 -29.17
N HIS A 187 21.65 -13.90 -29.95
CA HIS A 187 21.86 -15.35 -29.93
C HIS A 187 23.31 -15.68 -30.29
N TYR A 188 24.04 -16.33 -29.37
CA TYR A 188 25.45 -16.64 -29.56
C TYR A 188 25.86 -17.90 -28.80
N LEU A 189 27.07 -18.40 -29.16
CA LEU A 189 27.71 -19.56 -28.54
C LEU A 189 28.86 -19.07 -27.66
N LYS A 190 28.95 -19.60 -26.45
CA LYS A 190 30.09 -19.36 -25.56
C LYS A 190 30.62 -20.68 -25.00
N GLN A 191 31.89 -20.90 -25.19
CA GLN A 191 32.59 -22.05 -24.57
C GLN A 191 33.23 -21.55 -23.27
N ILE A 192 32.90 -22.23 -22.17
CA ILE A 192 33.51 -22.02 -20.85
C ILE A 192 33.92 -23.36 -20.33
N ASN A 193 35.21 -23.53 -20.08
CA ASN A 193 35.83 -24.84 -19.81
C ASN A 193 35.49 -25.82 -20.97
N ASN A 194 35.07 -27.04 -20.69
CA ASN A 194 34.70 -28.02 -21.71
C ASN A 194 33.18 -28.06 -22.01
N VAL A 195 32.44 -26.95 -21.69
CA VAL A 195 31.01 -26.87 -21.91
C VAL A 195 30.73 -25.75 -22.93
N LEU A 196 29.97 -26.06 -23.96
CA LEU A 196 29.49 -25.13 -24.94
C LEU A 196 28.08 -24.69 -24.52
N TYR A 197 27.90 -23.39 -24.33
CA TYR A 197 26.63 -22.78 -23.98
C TYR A 197 26.01 -22.12 -25.22
N HIS A 198 24.76 -22.47 -25.48
CA HIS A 198 23.91 -21.78 -26.46
C HIS A 198 23.11 -20.73 -25.67
N ILE A 199 23.37 -19.46 -25.92
CA ILE A 199 22.84 -18.36 -25.13
C ILE A 199 21.93 -17.49 -26.01
N ARG A 200 20.77 -17.13 -25.48
CA ARG A 200 19.86 -16.11 -26.04
C ARG A 200 19.69 -15.01 -25.03
N LYS A 201 19.98 -13.78 -25.42
CA LYS A 201 19.83 -12.56 -24.64
C LYS A 201 18.57 -11.83 -25.07
N HIS A 202 17.79 -11.33 -24.11
CA HIS A 202 16.62 -10.47 -24.32
C HIS A 202 16.57 -9.38 -23.28
N HIS A 203 16.10 -8.21 -23.68
CA HIS A 203 15.80 -7.10 -22.81
C HIS A 203 14.30 -7.04 -22.59
N GLU A 204 13.88 -6.98 -21.31
CA GLU A 204 12.49 -6.99 -20.89
C GLU A 204 12.23 -5.84 -19.93
N ASN A 205 11.13 -5.13 -20.12
CA ASN A 205 10.75 -4.02 -19.27
C ASN A 205 9.79 -4.48 -18.16
N LEU A 206 10.15 -4.18 -16.91
CA LEU A 206 9.25 -4.33 -15.76
C LEU A 206 9.03 -2.96 -15.12
N GLY A 207 7.88 -2.36 -15.37
CA GLY A 207 7.60 -0.97 -15.01
C GLY A 207 8.49 0.01 -15.79
N ASN A 208 9.30 0.79 -15.08
CA ASN A 208 10.23 1.75 -15.68
C ASN A 208 11.69 1.26 -15.69
N GLN A 209 11.92 -0.01 -15.41
CA GLN A 209 13.25 -0.59 -15.36
C GLN A 209 13.40 -1.67 -16.44
N GLU A 210 14.55 -1.67 -17.12
CA GLU A 210 14.91 -2.65 -18.13
C GLU A 210 15.74 -3.76 -17.50
N TYR A 211 15.30 -5.00 -17.69
CA TYR A 211 15.96 -6.21 -17.19
C TYR A 211 16.58 -6.97 -18.34
N THR A 212 17.73 -7.63 -18.09
CA THR A 212 18.37 -8.48 -19.08
C THR A 212 18.11 -9.94 -18.74
N ALA A 213 17.41 -10.64 -19.62
CA ALA A 213 17.10 -12.07 -19.50
C ALA A 213 18.00 -12.90 -20.42
N PHE A 214 18.60 -13.96 -19.88
CA PHE A 214 19.36 -14.95 -20.60
C PHE A 214 18.67 -16.30 -20.52
N TYR A 215 18.49 -16.91 -21.69
CA TYR A 215 18.04 -18.29 -21.84
C TYR A 215 19.18 -19.11 -22.41
N PHE A 216 19.59 -20.18 -21.74
CA PHE A 216 20.71 -20.97 -22.21
C PHE A 216 20.54 -22.46 -21.99
N SER A 217 21.19 -23.23 -22.84
CA SER A 217 21.36 -24.67 -22.73
C SER A 217 22.83 -25.03 -22.86
N GLU A 218 23.23 -26.14 -22.26
CA GLU A 218 24.62 -26.67 -22.29
C GLU A 218 24.71 -27.91 -23.14
N SER A 219 25.83 -28.00 -23.88
CA SER A 219 26.26 -29.21 -24.58
C SER A 219 27.73 -29.49 -24.24
N ARG A 220 28.02 -30.73 -23.89
CA ARG A 220 29.40 -31.12 -23.65
C ARG A 220 30.13 -31.24 -24.98
N VAL A 221 31.27 -30.61 -25.09
CA VAL A 221 32.17 -30.81 -26.24
C VAL A 221 32.89 -32.12 -25.99
N SER A 222 32.55 -33.17 -26.78
CA SER A 222 33.28 -34.41 -26.77
C SER A 222 34.70 -34.13 -27.27
N SER A 223 35.71 -34.37 -26.49
CA SER A 223 37.08 -34.36 -27.01
C SER A 223 37.18 -35.46 -28.07
N PRO A 224 37.71 -35.20 -29.27
CA PRO A 224 38.07 -36.26 -30.18
C PRO A 224 39.21 -37.06 -29.52
N ASP A 225 39.04 -38.39 -29.41
CA ASP A 225 40.07 -39.35 -29.03
C ASP A 225 41.27 -39.33 -29.99
#